data_1d137118a5e6b4cbf0a9e44177d9f1e3
#
_entry.id   1d137118a5e6b4cbf0a9e44177d9f1e3
#
_cell.length_a   1.000
_cell.length_b   1.000
_cell.length_c   1.000
_cell.angle_alpha   90.00
_cell.angle_beta   90.00
_cell.angle_gamma   90.00
#
_symmetry.space_group_name_H-M   'P 1'
#
loop_
_entity.id
_entity.type
_entity.pdbx_description
1 polymer ?
#
loop_
_entity_poly.entity_id
_entity_poly.type
_entity_poly.pdbx_seq_one_letter_code
_entity_poly.pdbx_strand_id
1 'polypeptide(L)'
;GRLSPPTAFGELCKLIFVKISDEQKPRKKGEPYQFQIKTHEPSSKLAKRINDLYNEQKVKDPEVFTDSIKVDDRVLRTVVSHLEAINLSKTDLDVKGVAFEQFMDGFFKGDFGQYFTPRPIIEFAVKMMKPQHDWDVLDPACGSGGFLLHALDFMRTKAADYFDPGTVEYYNYWHEFASKHLFGIEINDEIARVAKMNMIVHDDGHTNVI
;
A
#
# COMPACT_ATOMS: atom_id res chain seq x y z
N GLY A 1 -19.22 -3.18 -18.25
CA GLY A 1 -18.54 -2.01 -18.80
C GLY A 1 -17.09 -2.02 -18.38
N ARG A 2 -16.21 -1.39 -19.14
CA ARG A 2 -14.81 -1.19 -18.73
C ARG A 2 -14.79 -0.19 -17.57
N LEU A 3 -14.05 -0.53 -16.51
CA LEU A 3 -13.77 0.42 -15.45
C LEU A 3 -12.86 1.55 -16.01
N SER A 4 -13.03 2.76 -15.53
CA SER A 4 -12.07 3.83 -15.83
C SER A 4 -10.70 3.45 -15.22
N PRO A 5 -9.58 3.93 -15.77
CA PRO A 5 -8.26 3.62 -15.22
C PRO A 5 -8.15 3.88 -13.72
N PRO A 6 -8.58 5.02 -13.16
CA PRO A 6 -8.51 5.27 -11.72
C PRO A 6 -9.36 4.27 -10.90
N THR A 7 -10.56 3.95 -11.39
CA THR A 7 -11.42 2.98 -10.73
C THR A 7 -10.78 1.59 -10.74
N ALA A 8 -10.21 1.17 -11.88
CA ALA A 8 -9.51 -0.11 -12.01
C ALA A 8 -8.31 -0.19 -11.06
N PHE A 9 -7.56 0.91 -10.91
CA PHE A 9 -6.47 1.01 -9.97
C PHE A 9 -6.94 0.87 -8.52
N GLY A 10 -7.99 1.61 -8.13
CA GLY A 10 -8.58 1.48 -6.80
C GLY A 10 -9.05 0.06 -6.48
N GLU A 11 -9.63 -0.65 -7.46
CA GLU A 11 -10.02 -2.05 -7.29
C GLU A 11 -8.81 -2.97 -7.12
N LEU A 12 -7.73 -2.75 -7.88
CA LEU A 12 -6.49 -3.51 -7.71
C LEU A 12 -5.87 -3.28 -6.33
N CYS A 13 -5.87 -2.04 -5.84
CA CYS A 13 -5.37 -1.71 -4.50
C CYS A 13 -6.16 -2.45 -3.40
N LYS A 14 -7.49 -2.58 -3.53
CA LYS A 14 -8.30 -3.38 -2.60
C LYS A 14 -7.85 -4.84 -2.57
N LEU A 15 -7.58 -5.44 -3.74
CA LEU A 15 -7.11 -6.81 -3.85
C LEU A 15 -5.70 -7.00 -3.28
N ILE A 16 -4.79 -6.06 -3.51
CA ILE A 16 -3.44 -6.05 -2.92
C ILE A 16 -3.53 -5.95 -1.40
N PHE A 17 -4.39 -5.08 -0.88
CA PHE A 17 -4.62 -4.94 0.55
C PHE A 17 -5.12 -6.24 1.19
N VAL A 18 -6.14 -6.88 0.59
CA VAL A 18 -6.64 -8.18 1.07
C VAL A 18 -5.52 -9.22 1.09
N LYS A 19 -4.69 -9.26 0.05
CA LYS A 19 -3.59 -10.20 -0.05
C LYS A 19 -2.55 -9.98 1.03
N ILE A 20 -2.08 -8.75 1.23
CA ILE A 20 -1.10 -8.41 2.26
C ILE A 20 -1.67 -8.75 3.65
N SER A 21 -2.91 -8.35 3.92
CA SER A 21 -3.59 -8.65 5.18
C SER A 21 -3.74 -10.14 5.43
N ASP A 22 -4.00 -10.92 4.37
CA ASP A 22 -4.06 -12.37 4.47
C ASP A 22 -2.67 -12.99 4.74
N GLU A 23 -1.62 -12.48 4.11
CA GLU A 23 -0.24 -12.94 4.32
C GLU A 23 0.28 -12.67 5.73
N GLN A 24 -0.13 -11.56 6.34
CA GLN A 24 0.28 -11.15 7.69
C GLN A 24 -0.47 -11.89 8.82
N LYS A 25 -1.61 -12.52 8.52
CA LYS A 25 -2.35 -13.29 9.54
C LYS A 25 -1.49 -14.47 10.07
N PRO A 26 -1.39 -14.63 11.40
CA PRO A 26 -0.73 -15.79 11.98
C PRO A 26 -1.35 -17.11 11.48
N ARG A 27 -0.52 -18.08 11.08
CA ARG A 27 -0.95 -19.39 10.54
C ARG A 27 -0.18 -20.53 11.15
N LYS A 28 -0.85 -21.68 11.22
CA LYS A 28 -0.18 -22.95 11.54
C LYS A 28 0.69 -23.38 10.35
N LYS A 29 1.76 -24.12 10.64
CA LYS A 29 2.63 -24.66 9.58
C LYS A 29 1.83 -25.52 8.60
N GLY A 30 1.85 -25.17 7.31
CA GLY A 30 1.12 -25.87 6.26
C GLY A 30 -0.32 -25.40 6.04
N GLU A 31 -0.80 -24.42 6.80
CA GLU A 31 -2.11 -23.82 6.56
C GLU A 31 -2.05 -22.92 5.32
N PRO A 32 -2.93 -23.14 4.33
CA PRO A 32 -2.90 -22.37 3.07
C PRO A 32 -3.41 -20.94 3.26
N TYR A 33 -2.88 -20.03 2.46
CA TYR A 33 -3.43 -18.67 2.35
C TYR A 33 -4.87 -18.68 1.84
N GLN A 34 -5.66 -17.71 2.25
CA GLN A 34 -7.02 -17.57 1.75
C GLN A 34 -7.05 -16.81 0.41
N PHE A 35 -6.07 -15.94 0.16
CA PHE A 35 -5.92 -15.24 -1.12
C PHE A 35 -5.22 -16.15 -2.14
N GLN A 36 -5.92 -17.17 -2.60
CA GLN A 36 -5.48 -18.12 -3.64
C GLN A 36 -6.67 -18.79 -4.30
N ILE A 37 -6.46 -19.39 -5.46
CA ILE A 37 -7.47 -20.21 -6.14
C ILE A 37 -7.41 -21.64 -5.58
N LYS A 38 -8.54 -22.14 -5.06
CA LYS A 38 -8.66 -23.52 -4.60
C LYS A 38 -9.02 -24.44 -5.76
N THR A 39 -8.62 -25.71 -5.65
CA THR A 39 -8.92 -26.74 -6.66
C THR A 39 -10.42 -26.83 -6.93
N HIS A 40 -10.82 -26.76 -8.20
CA HIS A 40 -12.21 -26.81 -8.68
C HIS A 40 -13.13 -25.72 -8.10
N GLU A 41 -12.59 -24.61 -7.59
CA GLU A 41 -13.38 -23.51 -7.06
C GLU A 41 -13.96 -22.63 -8.18
N PRO A 42 -15.30 -22.45 -8.25
CA PRO A 42 -15.92 -21.51 -9.18
C PRO A 42 -15.52 -20.06 -8.88
N SER A 43 -15.47 -19.18 -9.92
CA SER A 43 -15.11 -17.77 -9.75
C SER A 43 -16.01 -17.05 -8.73
N SER A 44 -17.30 -17.37 -8.67
CA SER A 44 -18.23 -16.78 -7.71
C SER A 44 -17.92 -17.14 -6.25
N LYS A 45 -17.44 -18.36 -5.97
CA LYS A 45 -17.02 -18.75 -4.62
C LYS A 45 -15.71 -18.06 -4.22
N LEU A 46 -14.77 -17.97 -5.16
CA LEU A 46 -13.53 -17.19 -4.96
C LEU A 46 -13.88 -15.74 -4.68
N ALA A 47 -14.70 -15.11 -5.52
CA ALA A 47 -15.09 -13.70 -5.35
C ALA A 47 -15.78 -13.46 -4.00
N LYS A 48 -16.69 -14.32 -3.59
CA LYS A 48 -17.31 -14.23 -2.27
C LYS A 48 -16.27 -14.27 -1.15
N ARG A 49 -15.36 -15.24 -1.17
CA ARG A 49 -14.31 -15.39 -0.14
C ARG A 49 -13.39 -14.17 -0.08
N ILE A 50 -12.97 -13.63 -1.24
CA ILE A 50 -12.13 -12.42 -1.28
C ILE A 50 -12.89 -11.21 -0.75
N ASN A 51 -14.18 -11.07 -1.08
CA ASN A 51 -15.02 -10.01 -0.54
C ASN A 51 -15.23 -10.14 0.98
N ASP A 52 -15.40 -11.36 1.50
CA ASP A 52 -15.52 -11.60 2.94
C ASP A 52 -14.23 -11.18 3.65
N LEU A 53 -13.05 -11.55 3.13
CA LEU A 53 -11.75 -11.12 3.66
C LEU A 53 -11.59 -9.59 3.60
N TYR A 54 -12.01 -8.97 2.50
CA TYR A 54 -11.97 -7.52 2.35
C TYR A 54 -12.83 -6.83 3.40
N ASN A 55 -14.06 -7.30 3.60
CA ASN A 55 -14.97 -6.71 4.57
C ASN A 55 -14.47 -6.84 6.01
N GLU A 56 -13.79 -7.94 6.35
CA GLU A 56 -13.13 -8.09 7.66
C GLU A 56 -12.04 -7.02 7.88
N GLN A 57 -11.28 -6.68 6.85
CA GLN A 57 -10.20 -5.71 6.95
C GLN A 57 -10.70 -4.26 6.83
N LYS A 58 -11.71 -4.02 6.01
CA LYS A 58 -12.34 -2.70 5.83
C LYS A 58 -12.74 -2.05 7.16
N VAL A 59 -13.15 -2.85 8.14
CA VAL A 59 -13.53 -2.35 9.47
C VAL A 59 -12.35 -1.71 10.21
N LYS A 60 -11.11 -2.10 9.88
CA LYS A 60 -9.90 -1.55 10.51
C LYS A 60 -9.50 -0.19 9.94
N ASP A 61 -9.75 -0.02 8.63
CA ASP A 61 -9.36 1.18 7.89
C ASP A 61 -10.57 1.76 7.10
N PRO A 62 -11.63 2.19 7.78
CA PRO A 62 -12.88 2.60 7.14
C PRO A 62 -12.76 3.88 6.31
N GLU A 63 -11.73 4.70 6.56
CA GLU A 63 -11.47 5.93 5.82
C GLU A 63 -10.87 5.67 4.43
N VAL A 64 -10.14 4.56 4.28
CA VAL A 64 -9.49 4.19 3.01
C VAL A 64 -10.41 3.33 2.16
N PHE A 65 -11.09 2.38 2.79
CA PHE A 65 -11.92 1.37 2.14
C PHE A 65 -13.41 1.62 2.41
N THR A 66 -14.00 2.52 1.64
CA THR A 66 -15.39 2.98 1.85
C THR A 66 -16.43 2.10 1.19
N ASP A 67 -16.09 1.49 0.04
CA ASP A 67 -17.03 0.72 -0.79
C ASP A 67 -16.60 -0.76 -0.93
N SER A 68 -17.44 -1.59 -1.56
CA SER A 68 -17.14 -2.99 -1.85
C SER A 68 -16.21 -3.14 -3.05
N ILE A 69 -15.64 -4.33 -3.24
CA ILE A 69 -14.94 -4.69 -4.47
C ILE A 69 -15.97 -4.77 -5.61
N LYS A 70 -15.73 -4.03 -6.71
CA LYS A 70 -16.65 -3.92 -7.86
C LYS A 70 -16.11 -4.61 -9.12
N VAL A 71 -15.16 -5.51 -8.97
CA VAL A 71 -14.56 -6.27 -10.07
C VAL A 71 -15.44 -7.48 -10.41
N ASP A 72 -15.63 -7.75 -11.70
CA ASP A 72 -16.28 -8.98 -12.17
C ASP A 72 -15.55 -10.23 -11.66
N ASP A 73 -16.29 -11.27 -11.28
CA ASP A 73 -15.75 -12.50 -10.68
C ASP A 73 -14.65 -13.17 -11.53
N ARG A 74 -14.74 -13.08 -12.86
CA ARG A 74 -13.74 -13.66 -13.77
C ARG A 74 -12.47 -12.82 -13.78
N VAL A 75 -12.63 -11.50 -13.80
CA VAL A 75 -11.48 -10.55 -13.72
C VAL A 75 -10.80 -10.70 -12.38
N LEU A 76 -11.56 -10.76 -11.27
CA LEU A 76 -11.04 -11.00 -9.95
C LEU A 76 -10.22 -12.30 -9.90
N ARG A 77 -10.74 -13.40 -10.47
CA ARG A 77 -10.01 -14.67 -10.56
C ARG A 77 -8.69 -14.51 -11.32
N THR A 78 -8.69 -13.77 -12.44
CA THR A 78 -7.47 -13.52 -13.21
C THR A 78 -6.45 -12.74 -12.38
N VAL A 79 -6.86 -11.70 -11.67
CA VAL A 79 -5.96 -10.93 -10.78
C VAL A 79 -5.40 -11.83 -9.67
N VAL A 80 -6.25 -12.64 -9.02
CA VAL A 80 -5.80 -13.58 -7.98
C VAL A 80 -4.78 -14.56 -8.54
N SER A 81 -4.99 -15.13 -9.75
CA SER A 81 -4.05 -16.08 -10.36
C SER A 81 -2.66 -15.50 -10.64
N HIS A 82 -2.57 -14.19 -10.87
CA HIS A 82 -1.28 -13.52 -11.04
C HIS A 82 -0.60 -13.17 -9.71
N LEU A 83 -1.38 -12.91 -8.68
CA LEU A 83 -0.86 -12.47 -7.39
C LEU A 83 -0.60 -13.63 -6.41
N GLU A 84 -1.33 -14.75 -6.50
CA GLU A 84 -1.28 -15.83 -5.49
C GLU A 84 0.11 -16.45 -5.29
N ALA A 85 0.94 -16.50 -6.34
CA ALA A 85 2.29 -17.04 -6.29
C ALA A 85 3.33 -16.09 -5.68
N ILE A 86 3.00 -14.80 -5.52
CA ILE A 86 3.90 -13.76 -5.04
C ILE A 86 3.63 -13.54 -3.56
N ASN A 87 4.67 -13.47 -2.73
CA ASN A 87 4.53 -13.08 -1.33
C ASN A 87 4.80 -11.57 -1.20
N LEU A 88 3.75 -10.77 -1.17
CA LEU A 88 3.85 -9.30 -1.14
C LEU A 88 4.38 -8.79 0.20
N SER A 89 4.04 -9.42 1.32
CA SER A 89 4.50 -8.98 2.64
C SER A 89 6.00 -9.17 2.84
N LYS A 90 6.60 -10.16 2.15
CA LYS A 90 8.06 -10.43 2.19
C LYS A 90 8.83 -9.84 1.02
N THR A 91 8.14 -9.25 0.05
CA THR A 91 8.77 -8.58 -1.08
C THR A 91 9.43 -7.29 -0.58
N ASP A 92 10.63 -7.02 -1.07
CA ASP A 92 11.37 -5.79 -0.78
C ASP A 92 10.51 -4.55 -1.03
N LEU A 93 10.60 -3.57 -0.12
CA LEU A 93 9.83 -2.34 -0.18
C LEU A 93 10.13 -1.53 -1.46
N ASP A 94 11.38 -1.52 -1.89
CA ASP A 94 11.78 -0.86 -3.14
C ASP A 94 11.08 -1.49 -4.35
N VAL A 95 10.98 -2.81 -4.39
CA VAL A 95 10.28 -3.53 -5.48
C VAL A 95 8.78 -3.23 -5.46
N LYS A 96 8.17 -3.19 -4.28
CA LYS A 96 6.75 -2.80 -4.12
C LYS A 96 6.53 -1.37 -4.61
N GLY A 97 7.38 -0.43 -4.18
CA GLY A 97 7.31 0.96 -4.57
C GLY A 97 7.45 1.17 -6.08
N VAL A 98 8.45 0.54 -6.71
CA VAL A 98 8.64 0.59 -8.18
C VAL A 98 7.42 0.02 -8.91
N ALA A 99 6.90 -1.12 -8.47
CA ALA A 99 5.70 -1.72 -9.06
C ALA A 99 4.49 -0.78 -8.93
N PHE A 100 4.29 -0.20 -7.74
CA PHE A 100 3.19 0.72 -7.47
C PHE A 100 3.30 1.99 -8.35
N GLU A 101 4.48 2.58 -8.48
CA GLU A 101 4.72 3.74 -9.35
C GLU A 101 4.51 3.43 -10.83
N GLN A 102 4.96 2.28 -11.32
CA GLN A 102 4.70 1.88 -12.69
C GLN A 102 3.20 1.73 -12.98
N PHE A 103 2.44 1.21 -12.02
CA PHE A 103 0.98 1.18 -12.11
C PHE A 103 0.41 2.60 -12.13
N MET A 104 0.86 3.47 -11.21
CA MET A 104 0.41 4.86 -11.13
C MET A 104 0.70 5.62 -12.43
N ASP A 105 1.92 5.51 -12.95
CA ASP A 105 2.33 6.13 -14.21
C ASP A 105 1.44 5.69 -15.38
N GLY A 106 1.08 4.42 -15.44
CA GLY A 106 0.22 3.87 -16.49
C GLY A 106 -1.24 4.35 -16.42
N PHE A 107 -1.75 4.65 -15.22
CA PHE A 107 -3.16 4.99 -15.01
C PHE A 107 -3.42 6.49 -14.90
N PHE A 108 -2.47 7.27 -14.38
CA PHE A 108 -2.69 8.70 -14.09
C PHE A 108 -1.98 9.66 -15.06
N LYS A 109 -1.02 9.18 -15.86
CA LYS A 109 -0.43 10.00 -16.95
C LYS A 109 -1.47 10.23 -18.05
N GLY A 110 -2.03 11.41 -18.07
CA GLY A 110 -2.87 11.91 -19.16
C GLY A 110 -4.28 12.34 -18.75
N ASP A 111 -5.00 11.60 -17.92
CA ASP A 111 -6.41 11.93 -17.61
C ASP A 111 -6.56 12.95 -16.46
N PHE A 112 -5.59 13.03 -15.55
CA PHE A 112 -5.64 13.92 -14.38
C PHE A 112 -4.62 15.06 -14.39
N GLY A 113 -3.72 15.11 -15.38
CA GLY A 113 -2.65 16.12 -15.40
C GLY A 113 -1.68 16.00 -14.22
N GLN A 114 -1.66 14.84 -13.56
CA GLN A 114 -0.81 14.59 -12.41
C GLN A 114 0.60 14.22 -12.87
N TYR A 115 1.58 14.94 -12.34
CA TYR A 115 2.99 14.65 -12.54
C TYR A 115 3.61 14.27 -11.19
N PHE A 116 4.07 13.04 -11.08
CA PHE A 116 4.78 12.60 -9.89
C PHE A 116 6.24 13.00 -9.95
N THR A 117 6.77 13.47 -8.83
CA THR A 117 8.18 13.83 -8.73
C THR A 117 9.06 12.58 -8.92
N PRO A 118 10.05 12.61 -9.83
CA PRO A 118 10.93 11.47 -10.04
C PRO A 118 11.67 11.03 -8.76
N ARG A 119 11.73 9.73 -8.50
CA ARG A 119 12.39 9.14 -7.32
C ARG A 119 13.76 9.72 -7.00
N PRO A 120 14.70 9.84 -7.95
CA PRO A 120 16.03 10.37 -7.63
C PRO A 120 16.01 11.79 -7.05
N ILE A 121 15.01 12.61 -7.44
CA ILE A 121 14.83 13.97 -6.89
C ILE A 121 14.31 13.87 -5.45
N ILE A 122 13.32 13.01 -5.19
CA ILE A 122 12.78 12.80 -3.86
C ILE A 122 13.86 12.27 -2.90
N GLU A 123 14.58 11.23 -3.32
CA GLU A 123 15.69 10.67 -2.55
C GLU A 123 16.77 11.71 -2.22
N PHE A 124 17.15 12.51 -3.21
CA PHE A 124 18.10 13.59 -3.01
C PHE A 124 17.60 14.58 -1.95
N ALA A 125 16.35 15.04 -2.09
CA ALA A 125 15.76 16.02 -1.17
C ALA A 125 15.71 15.47 0.28
N VAL A 126 15.22 14.25 0.47
CA VAL A 126 15.12 13.61 1.78
C VAL A 126 16.51 13.41 2.40
N LYS A 127 17.49 12.94 1.60
CA LYS A 127 18.88 12.77 2.06
C LYS A 127 19.55 14.11 2.45
N MET A 128 19.18 15.20 1.78
CA MET A 128 19.68 16.54 2.12
C MET A 128 19.03 17.09 3.39
N MET A 129 17.73 16.87 3.56
CA MET A 129 16.99 17.32 4.75
C MET A 129 17.37 16.53 6.02
N LYS A 130 17.69 15.24 5.89
CA LYS A 130 18.05 14.33 6.98
C LYS A 130 17.09 14.43 8.16
N PRO A 131 15.79 14.13 7.97
CA PRO A 131 14.81 14.25 9.03
C PRO A 131 15.27 13.50 10.30
N GLN A 132 15.00 14.08 11.47
CA GLN A 132 15.23 13.43 12.74
C GLN A 132 13.96 12.71 13.19
N HIS A 133 14.11 11.75 14.10
CA HIS A 133 13.00 10.91 14.57
C HIS A 133 11.88 11.73 15.25
N ASP A 134 12.23 12.83 15.90
CA ASP A 134 11.33 13.72 16.62
C ASP A 134 10.88 14.96 15.82
N TRP A 135 11.19 15.00 14.52
CA TRP A 135 10.78 16.10 13.65
C TRP A 135 9.46 15.78 12.95
N ASP A 136 8.57 16.76 12.94
CA ASP A 136 7.38 16.70 12.08
C ASP A 136 7.77 16.97 10.64
N VAL A 137 7.38 16.03 9.76
CA VAL A 137 7.56 16.11 8.31
C VAL A 137 6.20 16.24 7.66
N LEU A 138 5.99 17.35 6.96
CA LEU A 138 4.75 17.64 6.23
C LEU A 138 5.02 17.75 4.74
N ASP A 139 4.29 16.96 3.96
CA ASP A 139 4.13 17.17 2.51
C ASP A 139 2.76 17.80 2.25
N PRO A 140 2.69 19.11 1.96
CA PRO A 140 1.42 19.85 1.80
C PRO A 140 0.72 19.59 0.45
N ALA A 141 1.32 18.81 -0.45
CA ALA A 141 0.78 18.42 -1.75
C ALA A 141 1.29 17.01 -2.10
N CYS A 142 0.98 16.03 -1.24
CA CYS A 142 1.69 14.76 -1.21
C CYS A 142 1.47 13.85 -2.43
N GLY A 143 0.46 14.14 -3.25
CA GLY A 143 0.15 13.31 -4.40
C GLY A 143 -0.07 11.85 -3.97
N SER A 144 0.68 10.93 -4.57
CA SER A 144 0.65 9.50 -4.19
C SER A 144 1.49 9.14 -2.97
N GLY A 145 2.04 10.12 -2.24
CA GLY A 145 2.82 9.90 -1.04
C GLY A 145 4.32 9.62 -1.27
N GLY A 146 4.86 10.00 -2.42
CA GLY A 146 6.25 9.71 -2.76
C GLY A 146 7.27 10.26 -1.75
N PHE A 147 7.16 11.52 -1.34
CA PHE A 147 8.04 12.10 -0.31
C PHE A 147 7.84 11.46 1.06
N LEU A 148 6.59 11.13 1.42
CA LEU A 148 6.28 10.46 2.68
C LEU A 148 6.95 9.11 2.77
N LEU A 149 6.85 8.30 1.72
CA LEU A 149 7.49 6.98 1.65
C LEU A 149 9.01 7.06 1.74
N HIS A 150 9.63 8.01 1.03
CA HIS A 150 11.08 8.14 1.08
C HIS A 150 11.57 8.69 2.44
N ALA A 151 10.80 9.55 3.11
CA ALA A 151 11.08 9.96 4.48
C ALA A 151 11.00 8.76 5.44
N LEU A 152 10.01 7.90 5.24
CA LEU A 152 9.87 6.67 6.01
C LEU A 152 11.05 5.70 5.79
N ASP A 153 11.43 5.46 4.52
CA ASP A 153 12.56 4.58 4.19
C ASP A 153 13.87 5.12 4.74
N PHE A 154 14.05 6.44 4.72
CA PHE A 154 15.16 7.08 5.37
C PHE A 154 15.16 6.79 6.89
N MET A 155 14.00 6.88 7.54
CA MET A 155 13.89 6.61 8.98
C MET A 155 14.09 5.11 9.29
N ARG A 156 13.63 4.20 8.43
CA ARG A 156 13.91 2.75 8.56
C ARG A 156 15.41 2.46 8.46
N THR A 157 16.08 3.08 7.49
CA THR A 157 17.54 2.97 7.36
C THR A 157 18.24 3.48 8.61
N LYS A 158 17.79 4.62 9.15
CA LYS A 158 18.32 5.18 10.37
C LYS A 158 18.03 4.31 11.60
N ALA A 159 16.88 3.66 11.68
CA ALA A 159 16.55 2.71 12.74
C ALA A 159 17.54 1.53 12.80
N ALA A 160 18.03 1.09 11.64
CA ALA A 160 19.02 0.02 11.56
C ALA A 160 20.40 0.40 12.13
N ASP A 161 20.70 1.69 12.31
CA ASP A 161 21.91 2.16 13.00
C ASP A 161 21.85 1.93 14.53
N TYR A 162 20.63 1.74 15.08
CA TYR A 162 20.40 1.61 16.51
C TYR A 162 19.87 0.24 16.93
N PHE A 163 19.14 -0.44 16.06
CA PHE A 163 18.42 -1.67 16.35
C PHE A 163 18.56 -2.69 15.21
N ASP A 164 18.63 -3.97 15.56
CA ASP A 164 18.69 -5.04 14.56
C ASP A 164 17.36 -5.10 13.77
N PRO A 165 17.41 -5.10 12.42
CA PRO A 165 16.23 -5.27 11.59
C PRO A 165 15.42 -6.52 11.96
N GLY A 166 14.09 -6.36 12.10
CA GLY A 166 13.18 -7.43 12.50
C GLY A 166 12.93 -7.55 14.00
N THR A 167 13.58 -6.75 14.84
CA THR A 167 13.24 -6.64 16.26
C THR A 167 12.04 -5.72 16.49
N VAL A 168 11.40 -5.86 17.65
CA VAL A 168 10.27 -5.00 18.05
C VAL A 168 10.72 -3.54 18.19
N GLU A 169 11.92 -3.32 18.73
CA GLU A 169 12.53 -1.99 18.91
C GLU A 169 12.77 -1.30 17.56
N TYR A 170 13.31 -2.03 16.58
CA TYR A 170 13.47 -1.54 15.21
C TYR A 170 12.13 -1.10 14.62
N TYR A 171 11.11 -1.97 14.72
CA TYR A 171 9.76 -1.67 14.23
C TYR A 171 9.18 -0.44 14.93
N ASN A 172 9.21 -0.39 16.25
CA ASN A 172 8.62 0.70 17.02
C ASN A 172 9.26 2.05 16.69
N TYR A 173 10.57 2.09 16.46
CA TYR A 173 11.29 3.32 16.17
C TYR A 173 10.76 4.02 14.89
N TRP A 174 10.77 3.33 13.76
CA TRP A 174 10.31 3.96 12.53
C TRP A 174 8.78 4.08 12.44
N HIS A 175 8.03 3.16 13.07
CA HIS A 175 6.57 3.22 13.12
C HIS A 175 6.07 4.38 13.98
N GLU A 176 6.77 4.72 15.06
CA GLU A 176 6.46 5.91 15.85
C GLU A 176 6.61 7.19 15.02
N PHE A 177 7.69 7.30 14.24
CA PHE A 177 7.87 8.41 13.30
C PHE A 177 6.73 8.47 12.27
N ALA A 178 6.40 7.35 11.64
CA ALA A 178 5.32 7.28 10.65
C ALA A 178 3.98 7.73 11.24
N SER A 179 3.63 7.24 12.43
CA SER A 179 2.32 7.49 13.04
C SER A 179 2.18 8.86 13.70
N LYS A 180 3.27 9.46 14.19
CA LYS A 180 3.22 10.70 14.97
C LYS A 180 3.80 11.92 14.26
N HIS A 181 4.71 11.72 13.31
CA HIS A 181 5.55 12.79 12.79
C HIS A 181 5.54 12.91 11.26
N LEU A 182 4.82 12.04 10.55
CA LEU A 182 4.75 12.05 9.09
C LEU A 182 3.34 12.43 8.63
N PHE A 183 3.20 13.57 7.93
CA PHE A 183 1.92 14.15 7.54
C PHE A 183 1.88 14.44 6.04
N GLY A 184 0.73 14.17 5.42
CA GLY A 184 0.47 14.48 4.02
C GLY A 184 -0.87 15.19 3.83
N ILE A 185 -0.91 16.15 2.91
CA ILE A 185 -2.15 16.80 2.47
C ILE A 185 -2.28 16.60 0.96
N GLU A 186 -3.46 16.16 0.52
CA GLU A 186 -3.79 16.03 -0.90
C GLU A 186 -5.24 16.48 -1.14
N ILE A 187 -5.40 17.47 -2.00
CA ILE A 187 -6.71 18.09 -2.28
C ILE A 187 -7.66 17.18 -3.08
N ASN A 188 -7.10 16.24 -3.83
CA ASN A 188 -7.88 15.29 -4.62
C ASN A 188 -8.13 14.02 -3.80
N ASP A 189 -9.40 13.78 -3.42
CA ASP A 189 -9.80 12.64 -2.61
C ASP A 189 -9.40 11.28 -3.19
N GLU A 190 -9.39 11.12 -4.52
CA GLU A 190 -9.00 9.87 -5.17
C GLU A 190 -7.49 9.63 -5.02
N ILE A 191 -6.69 10.68 -5.18
CA ILE A 191 -5.24 10.61 -5.04
C ILE A 191 -4.86 10.49 -3.56
N ALA A 192 -5.55 11.17 -2.65
CA ALA A 192 -5.36 11.00 -1.21
C ALA A 192 -5.59 9.54 -0.78
N ARG A 193 -6.63 8.88 -1.32
CA ARG A 193 -6.84 7.43 -1.10
C ARG A 193 -5.70 6.59 -1.65
N VAL A 194 -5.17 6.95 -2.81
CA VAL A 194 -4.01 6.28 -3.40
C VAL A 194 -2.79 6.44 -2.50
N ALA A 195 -2.52 7.64 -1.99
CA ALA A 195 -1.45 7.88 -1.02
C ALA A 195 -1.62 6.99 0.22
N LYS A 196 -2.81 6.99 0.84
CA LYS A 196 -3.12 6.12 1.99
C LYS A 196 -2.88 4.64 1.68
N MET A 197 -3.33 4.16 0.53
CA MET A 197 -3.10 2.77 0.10
C MET A 197 -1.62 2.48 -0.10
N ASN A 198 -0.87 3.42 -0.67
CA ASN A 198 0.56 3.31 -0.86
C ASN A 198 1.29 3.20 0.49
N MET A 199 0.90 4.02 1.45
CA MET A 199 1.40 3.98 2.82
C MET A 199 1.11 2.61 3.47
N ILE A 200 -0.13 2.09 3.38
CA ILE A 200 -0.53 0.77 3.90
C ILE A 200 0.30 -0.37 3.29
N VAL A 201 0.54 -0.34 1.97
CA VAL A 201 1.37 -1.37 1.29
C VAL A 201 2.79 -1.39 1.82
N HIS A 202 3.26 -0.26 2.36
CA HIS A 202 4.58 -0.09 2.97
C HIS A 202 4.58 -0.23 4.50
N ASP A 203 3.52 -0.74 5.10
CA ASP A 203 3.38 -1.04 6.54
C ASP A 203 3.53 0.16 7.50
N ASP A 204 3.27 1.37 7.04
CA ASP A 204 3.59 2.55 7.83
C ASP A 204 2.41 3.27 8.50
N GLY A 205 1.23 2.78 8.26
CA GLY A 205 0.04 3.49 8.68
C GLY A 205 -0.27 4.69 7.75
N HIS A 206 -1.54 5.01 7.63
CA HIS A 206 -2.09 6.00 6.68
C HIS A 206 -2.76 7.15 7.41
N THR A 207 -2.61 7.18 8.72
CA THR A 207 -3.44 7.99 9.64
C THR A 207 -3.31 9.48 9.43
N ASN A 208 -2.17 9.96 8.90
CA ASN A 208 -1.86 11.38 8.81
C ASN A 208 -1.89 11.91 7.37
N VAL A 209 -2.52 11.23 6.44
CA VAL A 209 -2.81 11.75 5.10
C VAL A 209 -4.26 12.24 5.06
N ILE A 210 -4.48 13.50 4.75
CA ILE A 210 -5.79 14.17 4.69
C ILE A 210 -5.97 14.89 3.35
#